data_1c86d96be202776937e3892fe2517aac
#
_entry.id   1c86d96be202776937e3892fe2517aac
#
_cell.length_a   1.000
_cell.length_b   1.000
_cell.length_c   1.000
_cell.angle_alpha   90.00
_cell.angle_beta   90.00
_cell.angle_gamma   90.00
#
_symmetry.space_group_name_H-M   'P 1'
#
loop_
_entity.id
_entity.type
_entity.pdbx_description
1 polymer ?
#
loop_
_entity_poly.entity_id
_entity_poly.type
_entity_poly.pdbx_seq_one_letter_code
_entity_poly.pdbx_strand_id
1 'polypeptide(L)'
;LNQIAKILVKEQLINQNKFSRLARDREFIKSLKIDASSLEGYLFPDSYEFTTDSGEVFILKKMVSRFNEVFNDDFKRRTAELKLSVHKVVTLASLIEKEAKTAEEKGIVSAVYYNRLKKNMLLQCDPTIIYLLDNNFDGILKNSYLDINSPYNTYKYPGLPPGPIANPGKESILAALYPAKEKYLYFVSTNDGHHKFSN
;
A
#
# COMPACT_ATOMS: atom_id res chain seq x y z
N LEU A 1 -6.54 -1.96 -6.18
CA LEU A 1 -6.98 -2.70 -7.40
C LEU A 1 -8.23 -2.09 -8.03
N ASN A 2 -9.28 -1.83 -7.26
CA ASN A 2 -10.56 -1.34 -7.78
C ASN A 2 -10.44 -0.01 -8.56
N GLN A 3 -9.63 0.92 -8.08
CA GLN A 3 -9.40 2.21 -8.76
C GLN A 3 -8.70 2.01 -10.11
N ILE A 4 -7.68 1.16 -10.17
CA ILE A 4 -6.98 0.83 -11.43
C ILE A 4 -7.95 0.18 -12.42
N ALA A 5 -8.74 -0.80 -11.96
CA ALA A 5 -9.73 -1.46 -12.81
C ALA A 5 -10.73 -0.46 -13.39
N LYS A 6 -11.24 0.48 -12.59
CA LYS A 6 -12.16 1.53 -13.05
C LYS A 6 -11.55 2.40 -14.16
N ILE A 7 -10.28 2.81 -14.01
CA ILE A 7 -9.57 3.60 -15.03
C ILE A 7 -9.42 2.78 -16.32
N LEU A 8 -8.91 1.55 -16.22
CA LEU A 8 -8.68 0.71 -17.38
C LEU A 8 -9.97 0.30 -18.12
N VAL A 9 -11.08 0.14 -17.39
CA VAL A 9 -12.41 -0.09 -17.99
C VAL A 9 -12.90 1.13 -18.75
N LYS A 10 -12.72 2.35 -18.16
CA LYS A 10 -13.08 3.60 -18.82
C LYS A 10 -12.35 3.78 -20.15
N GLU A 11 -11.08 3.38 -20.19
CA GLU A 11 -10.25 3.42 -21.40
C GLU A 11 -10.46 2.18 -22.31
N GLN A 12 -11.45 1.33 -22.03
CA GLN A 12 -11.81 0.12 -22.81
C GLN A 12 -10.66 -0.88 -22.97
N LEU A 13 -9.74 -0.93 -22.02
CA LEU A 13 -8.53 -1.77 -22.07
C LEU A 13 -8.74 -3.16 -21.47
N ILE A 14 -9.75 -3.34 -20.60
CA ILE A 14 -9.97 -4.59 -19.86
C ILE A 14 -11.43 -4.90 -19.64
N ASN A 15 -11.70 -6.19 -19.35
CA ASN A 15 -12.91 -6.62 -18.66
C ASN A 15 -12.67 -6.62 -17.15
N GLN A 16 -13.47 -5.88 -16.39
CA GLN A 16 -13.30 -5.69 -14.94
C GLN A 16 -13.29 -7.01 -14.16
N ASN A 17 -14.20 -7.93 -14.50
CA ASN A 17 -14.32 -9.21 -13.78
C ASN A 17 -13.09 -10.10 -14.03
N LYS A 18 -12.60 -10.14 -15.25
CA LYS A 18 -11.42 -10.91 -15.63
C LYS A 18 -10.16 -10.33 -14.98
N PHE A 19 -9.99 -9.00 -15.00
CA PHE A 19 -8.90 -8.32 -14.32
C PHE A 19 -8.90 -8.61 -12.81
N SER A 20 -10.05 -8.43 -12.14
CA SER A 20 -10.19 -8.64 -10.70
C SER A 20 -9.94 -10.09 -10.29
N ARG A 21 -10.35 -11.07 -11.11
CA ARG A 21 -10.08 -12.49 -10.90
C ARG A 21 -8.59 -12.79 -11.02
N LEU A 22 -7.95 -12.36 -12.10
CA LEU A 22 -6.52 -12.58 -12.33
C LEU A 22 -5.66 -11.93 -11.23
N ALA A 23 -6.01 -10.71 -10.81
CA ALA A 23 -5.29 -10.00 -9.74
C ALA A 23 -5.38 -10.71 -8.37
N ARG A 24 -6.21 -11.74 -8.21
CA ARG A 24 -6.39 -12.59 -7.01
C ARG A 24 -6.15 -14.08 -7.29
N ASP A 25 -5.78 -14.44 -8.51
CA ASP A 25 -5.47 -15.80 -8.87
C ASP A 25 -4.09 -16.20 -8.35
N ARG A 26 -4.05 -17.21 -7.46
CA ARG A 26 -2.83 -17.63 -6.78
C ARG A 26 -1.74 -18.14 -7.73
N GLU A 27 -2.14 -18.91 -8.74
CA GLU A 27 -1.18 -19.48 -9.69
C GLU A 27 -0.62 -18.39 -10.59
N PHE A 28 -1.45 -17.49 -11.06
CA PHE A 28 -1.02 -16.32 -11.82
C PHE A 28 -0.07 -15.44 -11.01
N ILE A 29 -0.41 -15.09 -9.77
CA ILE A 29 0.42 -14.28 -8.87
C ILE A 29 1.77 -14.96 -8.64
N LYS A 30 1.77 -16.26 -8.35
CA LYS A 30 2.99 -17.04 -8.16
C LYS A 30 3.86 -17.09 -9.43
N SER A 31 3.24 -17.15 -10.62
CA SER A 31 3.97 -17.09 -11.91
C SER A 31 4.72 -15.77 -12.10
N LEU A 32 4.26 -14.70 -11.45
CA LEU A 32 4.91 -13.38 -11.42
C LEU A 32 5.97 -13.25 -10.31
N LYS A 33 6.25 -14.34 -9.58
CA LYS A 33 7.19 -14.39 -8.43
C LYS A 33 6.80 -13.44 -7.29
N ILE A 34 5.51 -13.20 -7.11
CA ILE A 34 4.95 -12.43 -5.99
C ILE A 34 4.43 -13.41 -4.94
N ASP A 35 4.87 -13.22 -3.70
CA ASP A 35 4.41 -14.00 -2.53
C ASP A 35 3.34 -13.19 -1.79
N ALA A 36 2.13 -13.21 -2.33
CA ALA A 36 0.95 -12.52 -1.80
C ALA A 36 -0.34 -13.19 -2.24
N SER A 37 -1.44 -12.88 -1.57
CA SER A 37 -2.78 -13.37 -1.92
C SER A 37 -3.47 -12.54 -3.01
N SER A 38 -2.93 -11.36 -3.34
CA SER A 38 -3.41 -10.49 -4.41
C SER A 38 -2.30 -9.62 -4.96
N LEU A 39 -2.52 -9.00 -6.12
CA LEU A 39 -1.60 -8.02 -6.71
C LEU A 39 -1.80 -6.59 -6.15
N GLU A 40 -2.64 -6.40 -5.10
CA GLU A 40 -2.69 -5.11 -4.39
C GLU A 40 -1.32 -4.80 -3.80
N GLY A 41 -0.81 -3.61 -4.06
CA GLY A 41 0.53 -3.20 -3.66
C GLY A 41 1.64 -3.49 -4.68
N TYR A 42 1.36 -4.30 -5.71
CA TYR A 42 2.36 -4.74 -6.69
C TYR A 42 2.13 -4.23 -8.11
N LEU A 43 1.06 -3.49 -8.34
CA LEU A 43 0.81 -2.81 -9.62
C LEU A 43 1.40 -1.40 -9.54
N PHE A 44 2.70 -1.29 -9.87
CA PHE A 44 3.46 -0.04 -9.64
C PHE A 44 2.82 1.15 -10.37
N PRO A 45 2.62 2.29 -9.69
CA PRO A 45 2.08 3.51 -10.31
C PRO A 45 3.15 4.17 -11.21
N ASP A 46 2.86 4.19 -12.51
CA ASP A 46 3.69 4.82 -13.53
C ASP A 46 2.82 5.18 -14.74
N SER A 47 3.41 5.87 -15.72
CA SER A 47 2.78 6.07 -17.01
C SER A 47 2.97 4.84 -17.90
N TYR A 48 1.89 4.32 -18.44
CA TYR A 48 1.89 3.13 -19.29
C TYR A 48 1.19 3.40 -20.62
N GLU A 49 1.76 2.89 -21.68
CA GLU A 49 1.11 2.85 -22.98
C GLU A 49 0.51 1.46 -23.18
N PHE A 50 -0.80 1.41 -23.37
CA PHE A 50 -1.56 0.20 -23.66
C PHE A 50 -2.43 0.42 -24.89
N THR A 51 -2.64 -0.64 -25.67
CA THR A 51 -3.59 -0.70 -26.77
C THR A 51 -4.81 -1.51 -26.36
N THR A 52 -5.91 -1.39 -27.07
CA THR A 52 -7.13 -2.16 -26.82
C THR A 52 -6.93 -3.68 -26.90
N ASP A 53 -5.90 -4.13 -27.62
CA ASP A 53 -5.54 -5.54 -27.78
C ASP A 53 -4.59 -6.05 -26.68
N SER A 54 -4.14 -5.18 -25.77
CA SER A 54 -3.17 -5.56 -24.74
C SER A 54 -3.68 -6.66 -23.80
N GLY A 55 -4.93 -6.59 -23.41
CA GLY A 55 -5.58 -7.55 -22.52
C GLY A 55 -5.04 -7.56 -21.09
N GLU A 56 -5.80 -8.13 -20.15
CA GLU A 56 -5.57 -8.04 -18.71
C GLU A 56 -4.26 -8.68 -18.28
N VAL A 57 -3.89 -9.81 -18.88
CA VAL A 57 -2.66 -10.55 -18.53
C VAL A 57 -1.43 -9.72 -18.87
N PHE A 58 -1.40 -9.08 -20.04
CA PHE A 58 -0.27 -8.22 -20.44
C PHE A 58 -0.17 -7.00 -19.52
N ILE A 59 -1.29 -6.33 -19.26
CA ILE A 59 -1.34 -5.13 -18.40
C ILE A 59 -0.83 -5.46 -16.99
N LEU A 60 -1.35 -6.52 -16.37
CA LEU A 60 -0.92 -6.94 -15.03
C LEU A 60 0.56 -7.31 -15.00
N LYS A 61 1.06 -8.06 -16.00
CA LYS A 61 2.49 -8.40 -16.13
C LYS A 61 3.36 -7.16 -16.26
N LYS A 62 2.95 -6.20 -17.08
CA LYS A 62 3.71 -4.96 -17.30
C LYS A 62 3.83 -4.14 -16.02
N MET A 63 2.73 -3.98 -15.27
CA MET A 63 2.72 -3.23 -14.02
C MET A 63 3.54 -3.92 -12.91
N VAL A 64 3.48 -5.26 -12.83
CA VAL A 64 4.31 -6.04 -11.90
C VAL A 64 5.78 -6.03 -12.32
N SER A 65 6.08 -6.10 -13.63
CA SER A 65 7.46 -5.96 -14.11
C SER A 65 8.06 -4.62 -13.66
N ARG A 66 7.28 -3.55 -13.77
CA ARG A 66 7.72 -2.23 -13.33
C ARG A 66 7.95 -2.16 -11.82
N PHE A 67 7.09 -2.82 -11.02
CA PHE A 67 7.34 -2.99 -9.59
C PHE A 67 8.69 -3.68 -9.34
N ASN A 68 8.99 -4.79 -10.03
CA ASN A 68 10.23 -5.54 -9.85
C ASN A 68 11.48 -4.74 -10.28
N GLU A 69 11.37 -3.87 -11.28
CA GLU A 69 12.45 -2.96 -11.68
C GLU A 69 12.75 -1.93 -10.59
N VAL A 70 11.71 -1.37 -9.99
CA VAL A 70 11.84 -0.39 -8.90
C VAL A 70 12.29 -1.06 -7.62
N PHE A 71 11.68 -2.20 -7.26
CA PHE A 71 12.05 -3.00 -6.09
C PHE A 71 13.26 -3.89 -6.42
N ASN A 72 14.36 -3.26 -6.74
CA ASN A 72 15.60 -3.84 -7.20
C ASN A 72 16.35 -4.61 -6.10
N ASP A 73 17.54 -5.11 -6.41
CA ASP A 73 18.33 -5.93 -5.47
C ASP A 73 18.83 -5.13 -4.27
N ASP A 74 19.03 -3.82 -4.40
CA ASP A 74 19.37 -2.94 -3.26
C ASP A 74 18.21 -2.88 -2.26
N PHE A 75 16.98 -2.75 -2.75
CA PHE A 75 15.79 -2.77 -1.90
C PHE A 75 15.56 -4.14 -1.25
N LYS A 76 15.81 -5.22 -1.99
CA LYS A 76 15.74 -6.59 -1.45
C LYS A 76 16.78 -6.81 -0.35
N ARG A 77 18.03 -6.37 -0.58
CA ARG A 77 19.09 -6.44 0.43
C ARG A 77 18.71 -5.65 1.69
N ARG A 78 18.23 -4.42 1.51
CA ARG A 78 17.78 -3.59 2.63
C ARG A 78 16.60 -4.21 3.38
N THR A 79 15.67 -4.82 2.68
CA THR A 79 14.55 -5.58 3.26
C THR A 79 15.05 -6.71 4.18
N ALA A 80 16.06 -7.46 3.73
CA ALA A 80 16.68 -8.53 4.53
C ALA A 80 17.40 -7.99 5.78
N GLU A 81 18.12 -6.85 5.67
CA GLU A 81 18.75 -6.17 6.83
C GLU A 81 17.71 -5.78 7.88
N LEU A 82 16.54 -5.32 7.46
CA LEU A 82 15.42 -4.98 8.34
C LEU A 82 14.72 -6.22 8.92
N LYS A 83 15.09 -7.43 8.49
CA LYS A 83 14.43 -8.70 8.86
C LYS A 83 12.94 -8.71 8.52
N LEU A 84 12.56 -8.07 7.43
CA LEU A 84 11.20 -8.01 6.92
C LEU A 84 11.07 -8.89 5.66
N SER A 85 9.83 -9.28 5.32
CA SER A 85 9.52 -9.78 3.98
C SER A 85 9.22 -8.60 3.04
N VAL A 86 9.37 -8.82 1.72
CA VAL A 86 8.96 -7.83 0.70
C VAL A 86 7.50 -7.43 0.90
N HIS A 87 6.65 -8.41 1.21
CA HIS A 87 5.22 -8.17 1.48
C HIS A 87 4.99 -7.21 2.65
N LYS A 88 5.73 -7.34 3.75
CA LYS A 88 5.64 -6.42 4.90
C LYS A 88 6.12 -5.02 4.54
N VAL A 89 7.20 -4.89 3.76
CA VAL A 89 7.70 -3.60 3.29
C VAL A 89 6.66 -2.91 2.40
N VAL A 90 6.08 -3.64 1.44
CA VAL A 90 5.05 -3.11 0.53
C VAL A 90 3.79 -2.74 1.31
N THR A 91 3.41 -3.56 2.30
CA THR A 91 2.28 -3.25 3.19
C THR A 91 2.51 -1.93 3.94
N LEU A 92 3.66 -1.79 4.60
CA LEU A 92 4.00 -0.54 5.31
C LEU A 92 4.05 0.65 4.35
N ALA A 93 4.70 0.49 3.19
CA ALA A 93 4.76 1.53 2.16
C ALA A 93 3.36 1.98 1.69
N SER A 94 2.40 1.04 1.61
CA SER A 94 1.02 1.37 1.23
C SER A 94 0.28 2.19 2.29
N LEU A 95 0.57 2.00 3.57
CA LEU A 95 0.06 2.84 4.65
C LEU A 95 0.64 4.26 4.53
N ILE A 96 1.97 4.36 4.39
CA ILE A 96 2.69 5.63 4.23
C ILE A 96 2.18 6.40 3.00
N GLU A 97 1.95 5.71 1.88
CA GLU A 97 1.43 6.30 0.64
C GLU A 97 0.09 6.99 0.84
N LYS A 98 -0.73 6.46 1.73
CA LYS A 98 -2.08 6.98 2.00
C LYS A 98 -2.12 8.05 3.08
N GLU A 99 -1.08 8.15 3.90
CA GLU A 99 -0.98 9.15 4.98
C GLU A 99 -0.27 10.43 4.53
N ALA A 100 0.91 10.32 3.93
CA ALA A 100 1.75 11.48 3.67
C ALA A 100 1.87 11.80 2.17
N LYS A 101 1.85 13.09 1.85
CA LYS A 101 1.97 13.58 0.47
C LYS A 101 3.41 13.89 0.08
N THR A 102 4.20 14.43 1.00
CA THR A 102 5.59 14.84 0.72
C THR A 102 6.60 13.76 1.10
N ALA A 103 7.73 13.70 0.41
CA ALA A 103 8.78 12.72 0.65
C ALA A 103 9.36 12.84 2.08
N GLU A 104 9.52 14.07 2.57
CA GLU A 104 10.03 14.38 3.90
C GLU A 104 9.12 13.79 4.97
N GLU A 105 7.81 14.02 4.88
CA GLU A 105 6.86 13.51 5.85
C GLU A 105 6.70 11.99 5.76
N LYS A 106 6.81 11.40 4.57
CA LYS A 106 6.79 9.93 4.40
C LYS A 106 7.84 9.26 5.28
N GLY A 107 9.06 9.82 5.35
CA GLY A 107 10.13 9.32 6.20
C GLY A 107 9.80 9.40 7.69
N ILE A 108 9.17 10.49 8.15
CA ILE A 108 8.80 10.69 9.55
C ILE A 108 7.60 9.81 9.93
N VAL A 109 6.57 9.74 9.09
CA VAL A 109 5.42 8.83 9.27
C VAL A 109 5.88 7.38 9.35
N SER A 110 6.83 6.99 8.50
CA SER A 110 7.46 5.66 8.57
C SER A 110 8.12 5.43 9.93
N ALA A 111 8.88 6.41 10.46
CA ALA A 111 9.50 6.30 11.77
C ALA A 111 8.45 6.12 12.89
N VAL A 112 7.33 6.85 12.84
CA VAL A 112 6.23 6.68 13.80
C VAL A 112 5.69 5.25 13.75
N TYR A 113 5.41 4.71 12.56
CA TYR A 113 4.92 3.33 12.44
C TYR A 113 5.92 2.30 12.96
N TYR A 114 7.22 2.43 12.65
CA TYR A 114 8.24 1.54 13.21
C TYR A 114 8.33 1.64 14.74
N ASN A 115 8.24 2.85 15.30
CA ASN A 115 8.28 3.06 16.74
C ASN A 115 7.06 2.42 17.43
N ARG A 116 5.85 2.57 16.86
CA ARG A 116 4.63 1.90 17.34
C ARG A 116 4.73 0.39 17.25
N LEU A 117 5.16 -0.15 16.11
CA LEU A 117 5.36 -1.59 15.93
C LEU A 117 6.33 -2.17 16.96
N LYS A 118 7.46 -1.48 17.20
CA LYS A 118 8.46 -1.88 18.21
C LYS A 118 7.90 -1.89 19.64
N LYS A 119 6.95 -1.02 19.93
CA LYS A 119 6.27 -0.92 21.23
C LYS A 119 4.98 -1.75 21.31
N ASN A 120 4.65 -2.53 20.28
CA ASN A 120 3.40 -3.27 20.16
C ASN A 120 2.14 -2.37 20.31
N MET A 121 2.22 -1.13 19.87
CA MET A 121 1.10 -0.19 19.83
C MET A 121 0.27 -0.42 18.57
N LEU A 122 -1.02 -0.13 18.65
CA LEU A 122 -1.92 -0.09 17.49
C LEU A 122 -1.45 0.99 16.50
N LEU A 123 -1.49 0.72 15.20
CA LEU A 123 -1.07 1.71 14.20
C LEU A 123 -2.09 2.85 14.03
N GLN A 124 -3.37 2.57 14.24
CA GLN A 124 -4.47 3.56 14.16
C GLN A 124 -4.40 4.40 12.88
N CYS A 125 -4.25 3.71 11.76
CA CYS A 125 -4.10 4.30 10.44
C CYS A 125 -5.49 4.40 9.79
N ASP A 126 -6.05 5.61 9.68
CA ASP A 126 -7.37 5.89 9.09
C ASP A 126 -7.54 5.29 7.69
N PRO A 127 -6.55 5.36 6.79
CA PRO A 127 -6.62 4.74 5.48
C PRO A 127 -6.95 3.24 5.49
N THR A 128 -6.64 2.51 6.57
CA THR A 128 -7.00 1.09 6.66
C THR A 128 -8.50 0.89 6.82
N ILE A 129 -9.18 1.80 7.51
CA ILE A 129 -10.65 1.80 7.63
C ILE A 129 -11.28 2.22 6.30
N ILE A 130 -10.74 3.27 5.66
CA ILE A 130 -11.21 3.72 4.35
C ILE A 130 -11.10 2.60 3.32
N TYR A 131 -10.01 1.83 3.35
CA TYR A 131 -9.82 0.65 2.49
C TYR A 131 -10.91 -0.41 2.70
N LEU A 132 -11.32 -0.65 3.95
CA LEU A 132 -12.40 -1.60 4.26
C LEU A 132 -13.76 -1.14 3.79
N LEU A 133 -14.01 0.17 3.80
CA LEU A 133 -15.27 0.75 3.34
C LEU A 133 -15.35 0.81 1.81
N ASP A 134 -14.21 0.92 1.12
CA ASP A 134 -14.09 1.01 -0.35
C ASP A 134 -15.09 2.01 -0.95
N ASN A 135 -16.02 1.56 -1.77
CA ASN A 135 -17.02 2.40 -2.42
C ASN A 135 -18.10 2.93 -1.45
N ASN A 136 -18.18 2.42 -0.22
CA ASN A 136 -19.14 2.86 0.80
C ASN A 136 -18.61 4.02 1.67
N PHE A 137 -17.38 4.48 1.43
CA PHE A 137 -16.81 5.62 2.13
C PHE A 137 -17.41 6.93 1.57
N ASP A 138 -18.11 7.67 2.43
CA ASP A 138 -18.79 8.93 2.10
C ASP A 138 -17.92 10.19 2.29
N GLY A 139 -16.63 10.02 2.58
CA GLY A 139 -15.67 11.10 2.82
C GLY A 139 -15.52 11.49 4.29
N ILE A 140 -16.35 10.94 5.19
CA ILE A 140 -16.30 11.24 6.63
C ILE A 140 -16.02 9.95 7.41
N LEU A 141 -14.93 9.93 8.16
CA LEU A 141 -14.61 8.80 9.03
C LEU A 141 -15.43 8.88 10.33
N LYS A 142 -16.41 7.98 10.47
CA LYS A 142 -17.29 7.89 11.63
C LYS A 142 -16.69 6.96 12.68
N ASN A 143 -16.90 7.26 13.96
CA ASN A 143 -16.43 6.40 15.06
C ASN A 143 -16.93 4.95 14.93
N SER A 144 -18.16 4.72 14.45
CA SER A 144 -18.71 3.39 14.22
C SER A 144 -17.91 2.54 13.22
N TYR A 145 -17.15 3.18 12.31
CA TYR A 145 -16.30 2.45 11.37
C TYR A 145 -15.03 1.90 12.03
N LEU A 146 -14.57 2.51 13.14
CA LEU A 146 -13.42 2.03 13.90
C LEU A 146 -13.69 0.66 14.58
N ASP A 147 -14.97 0.27 14.69
CA ASP A 147 -15.39 -1.01 15.25
C ASP A 147 -15.49 -2.16 14.25
N ILE A 148 -15.23 -1.92 12.97
CA ILE A 148 -15.27 -2.95 11.93
C ILE A 148 -14.36 -4.11 12.31
N ASN A 149 -14.92 -5.33 12.36
CA ASN A 149 -14.15 -6.53 12.65
C ASN A 149 -13.46 -7.06 11.39
N SER A 150 -12.22 -6.64 11.19
CA SER A 150 -11.40 -7.07 10.07
C SER A 150 -9.92 -7.06 10.48
N PRO A 151 -9.10 -8.02 10.04
CA PRO A 151 -7.66 -8.01 10.29
C PRO A 151 -6.92 -6.80 9.65
N TYR A 152 -7.56 -6.07 8.75
CA TYR A 152 -7.06 -4.80 8.22
C TYR A 152 -7.31 -3.62 9.16
N ASN A 153 -8.16 -3.76 10.19
CA ASN A 153 -8.46 -2.68 11.11
C ASN A 153 -7.33 -2.46 12.11
N THR A 154 -6.48 -1.49 11.85
CA THR A 154 -5.33 -1.13 12.70
C THR A 154 -5.69 -0.37 13.98
N TYR A 155 -6.97 -0.10 14.23
CA TYR A 155 -7.51 0.36 15.50
C TYR A 155 -7.82 -0.78 16.47
N LYS A 156 -7.99 -2.02 15.96
CA LYS A 156 -8.34 -3.20 16.76
C LYS A 156 -7.22 -4.21 16.84
N TYR A 157 -6.44 -4.36 15.78
CA TYR A 157 -5.43 -5.40 15.66
C TYR A 157 -4.03 -4.81 15.62
N PRO A 158 -3.12 -5.26 16.51
CA PRO A 158 -1.74 -4.80 16.52
C PRO A 158 -0.95 -5.32 15.33
N GLY A 159 0.09 -4.60 14.96
CA GLY A 159 0.97 -4.97 13.85
C GLY A 159 0.52 -4.41 12.52
N LEU A 160 1.17 -4.86 11.44
CA LEU A 160 0.78 -4.54 10.08
C LEU A 160 -0.47 -5.32 9.67
N PRO A 161 -1.35 -4.75 8.85
CA PRO A 161 -2.46 -5.49 8.27
C PRO A 161 -1.94 -6.66 7.40
N PRO A 162 -2.80 -7.61 7.02
CA PRO A 162 -2.41 -8.81 6.25
C PRO A 162 -1.78 -8.51 4.89
N GLY A 163 -2.03 -7.33 4.33
CA GLY A 163 -1.50 -6.93 3.04
C GLY A 163 -1.66 -5.44 2.75
N PRO A 164 -1.16 -4.99 1.60
CA PRO A 164 -1.24 -3.60 1.19
C PRO A 164 -2.67 -3.09 1.01
N ILE A 165 -2.88 -1.79 1.26
CA ILE A 165 -4.15 -1.10 1.05
C ILE A 165 -4.13 -0.18 -0.19
N ALA A 166 -2.99 -0.05 -0.83
CA ALA A 166 -2.77 0.73 -2.04
C ALA A 166 -1.52 0.23 -2.77
N ASN A 167 -1.31 0.71 -3.99
CA ASN A 167 -0.07 0.49 -4.72
C ASN A 167 0.88 1.66 -4.44
N PRO A 168 1.96 1.46 -3.66
CA PRO A 168 2.84 2.54 -3.26
C PRO A 168 3.78 2.95 -4.39
N GLY A 169 4.08 4.24 -4.47
CA GLY A 169 5.16 4.77 -5.31
C GLY A 169 6.54 4.55 -4.69
N LYS A 170 7.58 4.86 -5.47
CA LYS A 170 8.99 4.67 -5.09
C LYS A 170 9.35 5.37 -3.78
N GLU A 171 8.86 6.59 -3.57
CA GLU A 171 9.16 7.36 -2.35
C GLU A 171 8.61 6.71 -1.09
N SER A 172 7.41 6.14 -1.15
CA SER A 172 6.81 5.43 -0.01
C SER A 172 7.52 4.11 0.27
N ILE A 173 8.00 3.41 -0.77
CA ILE A 173 8.84 2.22 -0.60
C ILE A 173 10.19 2.61 0.03
N LEU A 174 10.82 3.70 -0.44
CA LEU A 174 12.04 4.23 0.16
C LEU A 174 11.84 4.61 1.63
N ALA A 175 10.75 5.31 1.95
CA ALA A 175 10.42 5.67 3.32
C ALA A 175 10.23 4.44 4.22
N ALA A 176 9.61 3.37 3.71
CA ALA A 176 9.46 2.11 4.44
C ALA A 176 10.80 1.40 4.68
N LEU A 177 11.75 1.51 3.73
CA LEU A 177 13.08 0.90 3.84
C LEU A 177 14.07 1.75 4.66
N TYR A 178 13.91 3.06 4.63
CA TYR A 178 14.83 4.03 5.26
C TYR A 178 14.02 5.06 6.07
N PRO A 179 13.39 4.63 7.20
CA PRO A 179 12.65 5.56 8.06
C PRO A 179 13.56 6.66 8.61
N ALA A 180 13.00 7.83 8.87
CA ALA A 180 13.70 8.91 9.57
C ALA A 180 14.15 8.44 10.96
N LYS A 181 15.22 9.05 11.50
CA LYS A 181 15.76 8.72 12.83
C LYS A 181 15.01 9.48 13.94
N GLU A 182 13.69 9.50 13.85
CA GLU A 182 12.82 10.20 14.78
C GLU A 182 12.21 9.23 15.80
N LYS A 183 11.90 9.76 17.00
CA LYS A 183 11.32 8.95 18.09
C LYS A 183 9.82 9.17 18.27
N TYR A 184 9.20 9.95 17.41
CA TYR A 184 7.77 10.27 17.49
C TYR A 184 6.89 9.02 17.51
N LEU A 185 5.79 9.12 18.26
CA LEU A 185 4.77 8.08 18.39
C LEU A 185 3.42 8.53 17.83
N TYR A 186 3.24 9.83 17.64
CA TYR A 186 1.97 10.42 17.19
C TYR A 186 2.21 11.42 16.08
N PHE A 187 1.23 11.52 15.20
CA PHE A 187 1.11 12.62 14.26
C PHE A 187 -0.36 13.00 14.10
N VAL A 188 -0.63 14.26 13.81
CA VAL A 188 -1.97 14.82 13.59
C VAL A 188 -1.91 15.72 12.38
N SER A 189 -2.88 15.59 11.47
CA SER A 189 -3.01 16.48 10.32
C SER A 189 -3.28 17.92 10.75
N THR A 190 -2.63 18.85 10.08
CA THR A 190 -2.85 20.29 10.24
C THR A 190 -3.87 20.84 9.25
N ASN A 191 -4.52 19.97 8.44
CA ASN A 191 -5.51 20.30 7.41
C ASN A 191 -5.00 21.15 6.23
N ASP A 192 -3.70 21.39 6.16
CA ASP A 192 -3.00 22.06 5.05
C ASP A 192 -2.18 21.07 4.20
N GLY A 193 -2.33 19.79 4.49
CA GLY A 193 -1.58 18.70 3.83
C GLY A 193 -0.32 18.30 4.57
N HIS A 194 -0.06 18.87 5.75
CA HIS A 194 1.06 18.56 6.63
C HIS A 194 0.63 17.93 7.95
N HIS A 195 1.62 17.46 8.72
CA HIS A 195 1.41 16.85 10.02
C HIS A 195 2.27 17.51 11.12
N LYS A 196 1.73 17.55 12.33
CA LYS A 196 2.50 17.79 13.56
C LYS A 196 2.83 16.46 14.22
N PHE A 197 4.08 16.29 14.61
CA PHE A 197 4.61 15.05 15.20
C PHE A 197 4.92 15.24 16.67
N SER A 198 4.68 14.21 17.52
CA SER A 198 4.93 14.24 18.96
C SER A 198 5.23 12.86 19.53
N ASN A 199 5.68 12.85 20.80
CA ASN A 199 5.92 11.66 21.62
C ASN A 199 4.77 11.39 22.57
#